data_f43e467dd0e9b593fbe9f331b4b2e144
#
_entry.id   f43e467dd0e9b593fbe9f331b4b2e144
#
_cell.length_a   1.000
_cell.length_b   1.000
_cell.length_c   1.000
_cell.angle_alpha   90.00
_cell.angle_beta   90.00
_cell.angle_gamma   90.00
#
_symmetry.space_group_name_H-M   'P 1'
#
loop_
_entity.id
_entity.type
_entity.pdbx_description
1 polymer ?
#
loop_
_entity_poly.entity_id
_entity_poly.type
_entity_poly.pdbx_seq_one_letter_code
_entity_poly.pdbx_strand_id
1 'polypeptide(L)'
;LFTQTIVVPYLIPMLENAGAVVFTPRERDWQTNEIIIDNDTPRQGTAYVEANARGEWHPTPSPGFAFHQGSYRDNENPFLAGTARQSKATRSKKRYNLISYQPNFPEEGRYAVYVSYQTVKKSVDDASYTVWHKGEKTTFKVNQQMGGGTWVYLGTFDFDKGSSEYNRVELTSQSAHRGVVTAD
;
A
#
# COMPACT_ATOMS: atom_id res chain seq x y z
N LEU A 1 3.19 1.57 30.36
CA LEU A 1 2.90 2.36 31.58
C LEU A 1 4.16 3.11 32.04
N PHE A 2 5.30 2.43 32.14
CA PHE A 2 6.58 3.04 32.58
C PHE A 2 7.05 4.16 31.63
N THR A 3 6.94 3.95 30.34
CA THR A 3 7.34 4.91 29.30
C THR A 3 6.51 6.18 29.34
N GLN A 4 5.20 6.07 29.52
CA GLN A 4 4.29 7.22 29.57
C GLN A 4 4.38 8.01 30.88
N THR A 5 4.69 7.34 31.99
CA THR A 5 4.70 7.98 33.31
C THR A 5 6.02 8.68 33.60
N ILE A 6 7.13 8.22 33.09
CA ILE A 6 8.47 8.73 33.43
C ILE A 6 9.17 9.36 32.22
N VAL A 7 9.26 8.64 31.12
CA VAL A 7 10.07 9.09 29.97
C VAL A 7 9.49 10.33 29.32
N VAL A 8 8.18 10.33 29.02
CA VAL A 8 7.54 11.43 28.29
C VAL A 8 7.57 12.75 29.08
N PRO A 9 7.15 12.83 30.36
CA PRO A 9 7.11 14.11 31.09
C PRO A 9 8.49 14.71 31.38
N TYR A 10 9.53 13.91 31.45
CA TYR A 10 10.87 14.38 31.87
C TYR A 10 11.88 14.43 30.73
N LEU A 11 11.92 13.42 29.91
CA LEU A 11 12.92 13.33 28.84
C LEU A 11 12.64 14.30 27.69
N ILE A 12 11.39 14.47 27.29
CA ILE A 12 11.02 15.39 26.20
C ILE A 12 11.44 16.82 26.51
N PRO A 13 11.05 17.43 27.66
CA PRO A 13 11.49 18.79 28.01
C PRO A 13 13.02 18.93 28.11
N MET A 14 13.71 17.91 28.55
CA MET A 14 15.18 17.93 28.59
C MET A 14 15.82 17.98 27.20
N LEU A 15 15.28 17.21 26.25
CA LEU A 15 15.75 17.21 24.87
C LEU A 15 15.42 18.52 24.15
N GLU A 16 14.24 19.08 24.36
CA GLU A 16 13.85 20.37 23.81
C GLU A 16 14.74 21.51 24.35
N ASN A 17 15.02 21.52 25.66
CA ASN A 17 15.94 22.47 26.28
C ASN A 17 17.38 22.33 25.77
N ALA A 18 17.76 21.14 25.30
CA ALA A 18 19.04 20.90 24.66
C ALA A 18 19.04 21.26 23.15
N GLY A 19 17.96 21.83 22.64
CA GLY A 19 17.82 22.25 21.25
C GLY A 19 17.45 21.14 20.29
N ALA A 20 17.02 19.97 20.80
CA ALA A 20 16.48 18.90 19.96
C ALA A 20 15.02 19.19 19.56
N VAL A 21 14.69 18.92 18.32
CA VAL A 21 13.29 18.89 17.89
C VAL A 21 12.72 17.51 18.27
N VAL A 22 11.81 17.50 19.24
CA VAL A 22 11.17 16.27 19.69
C VAL A 22 9.82 16.15 19.00
N PHE A 23 9.67 15.08 18.26
CA PHE A 23 8.47 14.75 17.55
C PHE A 23 7.64 13.74 18.34
N THR A 24 6.44 14.11 18.75
CA THR A 24 5.56 13.23 19.51
C THR A 24 4.34 12.81 18.69
N PRO A 25 3.98 11.52 18.67
CA PRO A 25 2.85 11.02 17.91
C PRO A 25 1.46 11.55 18.34
N ARG A 26 1.41 12.33 19.41
CA ARG A 26 0.16 12.90 19.94
C ARG A 26 -0.29 14.16 19.24
N GLU A 27 0.63 14.82 18.54
CA GLU A 27 0.31 16.04 17.81
C GLU A 27 -0.33 15.68 16.47
N ARG A 28 -1.54 16.16 16.25
CA ARG A 28 -2.32 15.86 15.02
C ARG A 28 -1.60 16.31 13.74
N ASP A 29 -0.72 17.30 13.85
CA ASP A 29 -0.04 17.93 12.71
C ASP A 29 1.05 17.03 12.09
N TRP A 30 1.42 15.94 12.74
CA TRP A 30 2.40 14.99 12.16
C TRP A 30 1.77 13.93 11.27
N GLN A 31 0.44 13.82 11.23
CA GLN A 31 -0.23 12.89 10.33
C GLN A 31 0.17 13.25 8.90
N THR A 32 1.05 12.45 8.36
CA THR A 32 1.51 12.59 6.98
C THR A 32 0.32 12.52 6.05
N ASN A 33 0.37 13.27 4.95
CA ASN A 33 -0.58 13.13 3.85
C ASN A 33 -0.39 11.74 3.21
N GLU A 34 -0.95 10.73 3.82
CA GLU A 34 -0.96 9.37 3.27
C GLU A 34 -2.31 9.04 2.66
N ILE A 35 -2.28 8.29 1.58
CA ILE A 35 -3.46 7.80 0.89
C ILE A 35 -3.33 6.30 0.83
N ILE A 36 -4.16 5.59 1.60
CA ILE A 36 -4.21 4.14 1.61
C ILE A 36 -5.43 3.70 0.80
N ILE A 37 -5.20 2.84 -0.17
CA ILE A 37 -6.25 2.19 -0.95
C ILE A 37 -6.10 0.70 -0.75
N ASP A 38 -7.13 0.09 -0.27
CA ASP A 38 -7.20 -1.31 0.10
C ASP A 38 -8.40 -1.99 -0.56
N ASN A 39 -8.32 -3.29 -0.79
CA ASN A 39 -9.43 -4.03 -1.39
C ASN A 39 -10.66 -4.12 -0.47
N ASP A 40 -10.51 -3.93 0.82
CA ASP A 40 -11.59 -3.89 1.81
C ASP A 40 -12.14 -2.48 2.02
N THR A 41 -11.51 -1.46 1.48
CA THR A 41 -12.02 -0.08 1.54
C THR A 41 -13.38 -0.02 0.85
N PRO A 42 -14.43 0.48 1.52
CA PRO A 42 -15.73 0.66 0.89
C PRO A 42 -15.56 1.41 -0.43
N ARG A 43 -16.13 0.89 -1.49
CA ARG A 43 -16.03 1.44 -2.85
C ARG A 43 -16.64 2.84 -2.91
N GLN A 44 -15.88 3.83 -2.50
CA GLN A 44 -16.19 5.22 -2.80
C GLN A 44 -15.58 5.57 -4.16
N GLY A 45 -16.34 5.35 -5.21
CA GLY A 45 -15.91 5.68 -6.55
C GLY A 45 -14.94 4.65 -7.16
N THR A 46 -13.97 5.13 -7.93
CA THR A 46 -13.08 4.35 -8.79
C THR A 46 -11.73 3.99 -8.17
N ALA A 47 -11.54 4.16 -6.85
CA ALA A 47 -10.24 4.02 -6.21
C ALA A 47 -9.62 2.61 -6.32
N TYR A 48 -10.45 1.56 -6.27
CA TYR A 48 -10.02 0.17 -6.39
C TYR A 48 -10.88 -0.56 -7.42
N VAL A 49 -10.25 -1.18 -8.41
CA VAL A 49 -10.94 -1.90 -9.48
C VAL A 49 -10.23 -3.22 -9.80
N GLU A 50 -11.00 -4.30 -9.87
CA GLU A 50 -10.55 -5.58 -10.41
C GLU A 50 -11.09 -5.79 -11.83
N ALA A 51 -10.20 -6.07 -12.78
CA ALA A 51 -10.55 -6.48 -14.15
C ALA A 51 -10.15 -7.93 -14.38
N ASN A 52 -11.12 -8.75 -14.75
CA ASN A 52 -11.00 -10.20 -14.86
C ASN A 52 -11.04 -10.64 -16.33
N ALA A 53 -9.88 -10.79 -16.97
CA ALA A 53 -9.79 -11.25 -18.36
C ALA A 53 -9.42 -12.74 -18.48
N ARG A 54 -8.95 -13.38 -17.41
CA ARG A 54 -8.59 -14.80 -17.37
C ARG A 54 -8.77 -15.39 -15.96
N GLY A 55 -9.98 -15.78 -15.64
CA GLY A 55 -10.34 -16.20 -14.28
C GLY A 55 -10.69 -14.99 -13.43
N GLU A 56 -10.60 -15.12 -12.13
CA GLU A 56 -11.03 -14.11 -11.17
C GLU A 56 -9.96 -13.86 -10.12
N TRP A 57 -10.07 -12.73 -9.43
CA TRP A 57 -9.40 -12.50 -8.17
C TRP A 57 -10.23 -13.14 -7.06
N HIS A 58 -9.59 -13.85 -6.16
CA HIS A 58 -10.21 -14.53 -5.02
C HIS A 58 -9.55 -14.07 -3.72
N PRO A 59 -10.22 -14.17 -2.58
CA PRO A 59 -9.57 -13.98 -1.28
C PRO A 59 -8.38 -14.94 -1.10
N THR A 60 -7.33 -14.47 -0.43
CA THR A 60 -6.23 -15.34 0.00
C THR A 60 -6.66 -16.18 1.21
N PRO A 61 -5.98 -17.33 1.48
CA PRO A 61 -6.19 -18.06 2.73
C PRO A 61 -5.72 -17.30 3.97
N SER A 62 -4.79 -16.38 3.80
CA SER A 62 -4.25 -15.52 4.86
C SER A 62 -5.00 -14.19 4.89
N PRO A 63 -5.14 -13.57 6.07
CA PRO A 63 -5.70 -12.22 6.15
C PRO A 63 -4.84 -11.22 5.40
N GLY A 64 -5.42 -10.07 5.07
CA GLY A 64 -4.72 -8.89 4.58
C GLY A 64 -3.92 -8.19 5.68
N PHE A 65 -3.29 -7.08 5.33
CA PHE A 65 -2.48 -6.30 6.25
C PHE A 65 -2.80 -4.79 6.20
N ALA A 66 -3.01 -4.26 5.03
CA ALA A 66 -2.98 -2.82 4.80
C ALA A 66 -4.32 -2.10 5.00
N PHE A 67 -5.33 -2.76 5.51
CA PHE A 67 -6.62 -2.13 5.79
C PHE A 67 -6.49 -1.09 6.90
N HIS A 68 -6.80 0.17 6.58
CA HIS A 68 -6.80 1.29 7.52
C HIS A 68 -8.19 1.90 7.66
N GLN A 69 -8.62 2.10 8.89
CA GLN A 69 -9.90 2.73 9.21
C GLN A 69 -9.75 3.83 10.26
N GLY A 70 -10.04 5.06 9.86
CA GLY A 70 -10.06 6.21 10.76
C GLY A 70 -8.70 6.89 10.93
N SER A 71 -8.60 7.77 11.90
CA SER A 71 -7.37 8.51 12.23
C SER A 71 -6.50 7.72 13.19
N TYR A 72 -5.19 7.91 13.09
CA TYR A 72 -4.25 7.36 14.07
C TYR A 72 -4.57 7.85 15.47
N ARG A 73 -4.62 6.94 16.42
CA ARG A 73 -4.80 7.22 17.83
C ARG A 73 -3.65 6.65 18.64
N ASP A 74 -3.36 7.32 19.74
CA ASP A 74 -2.32 6.89 20.67
C ASP A 74 -2.59 5.46 21.17
N ASN A 75 -1.58 4.59 21.09
CA ASN A 75 -1.63 3.17 21.47
C ASN A 75 -2.58 2.25 20.68
N GLU A 76 -3.11 2.70 19.58
CA GLU A 76 -3.87 1.85 18.67
C GLU A 76 -3.04 1.48 17.45
N ASN A 77 -3.17 0.24 16.98
CA ASN A 77 -2.69 -0.15 15.67
C ASN A 77 -3.74 0.29 14.64
N PRO A 78 -3.43 1.26 13.76
CA PRO A 78 -4.40 1.74 12.78
C PRO A 78 -4.65 0.74 11.65
N PHE A 79 -3.80 -0.27 11.51
CA PHE A 79 -3.90 -1.25 10.44
C PHE A 79 -4.64 -2.48 10.93
N LEU A 80 -5.78 -2.74 10.34
CA LEU A 80 -6.56 -3.94 10.60
C LEU A 80 -6.17 -5.03 9.59
N ALA A 81 -6.17 -6.27 10.06
CA ALA A 81 -6.03 -7.41 9.19
C ALA A 81 -7.35 -7.63 8.44
N GLY A 82 -7.46 -7.04 7.26
CA GLY A 82 -8.56 -7.24 6.33
C GLY A 82 -8.42 -8.52 5.53
N THR A 83 -8.84 -8.50 4.28
CA THR A 83 -8.67 -9.59 3.31
C THR A 83 -7.62 -9.22 2.28
N ALA A 84 -6.90 -10.19 1.75
CA ALA A 84 -6.05 -9.97 0.57
C ALA A 84 -6.60 -10.76 -0.61
N ARG A 85 -6.23 -10.35 -1.81
CA ARG A 85 -6.68 -10.94 -3.07
C ARG A 85 -5.58 -11.77 -3.72
N GLN A 86 -5.97 -12.80 -4.45
CA GLN A 86 -5.04 -13.62 -5.24
C GLN A 86 -5.63 -13.99 -6.58
N SER A 87 -4.75 -14.13 -7.57
CA SER A 87 -5.10 -14.63 -8.89
C SER A 87 -4.03 -15.56 -9.43
N LYS A 88 -4.45 -16.54 -10.23
CA LYS A 88 -3.52 -17.46 -10.90
C LYS A 88 -2.64 -16.69 -11.88
N ALA A 89 -1.33 -16.88 -11.76
CA ALA A 89 -0.37 -16.26 -12.65
C ALA A 89 -0.51 -16.80 -14.10
N THR A 90 -0.27 -15.93 -15.07
CA THR A 90 -0.36 -16.24 -16.50
C THR A 90 0.81 -15.67 -17.28
N ARG A 91 1.30 -16.43 -18.29
CA ARG A 91 2.28 -15.96 -19.26
C ARG A 91 1.66 -15.18 -20.42
N SER A 92 0.33 -15.12 -20.48
CA SER A 92 -0.36 -14.43 -21.57
C SER A 92 -0.12 -12.92 -21.49
N LYS A 93 0.33 -12.34 -22.61
CA LYS A 93 0.48 -10.88 -22.74
C LYS A 93 -0.83 -10.16 -23.12
N LYS A 94 -1.87 -10.91 -23.49
CA LYS A 94 -3.14 -10.35 -23.95
C LYS A 94 -4.31 -10.61 -23.00
N ARG A 95 -4.24 -11.68 -22.21
CA ARG A 95 -5.34 -12.10 -21.32
C ARG A 95 -4.76 -12.34 -19.93
N TYR A 96 -4.90 -11.37 -19.06
CA TYR A 96 -4.47 -11.38 -17.67
C TYR A 96 -5.47 -10.62 -16.81
N ASN A 97 -5.49 -10.90 -15.54
CA ASN A 97 -6.27 -10.14 -14.58
C ASN A 97 -5.47 -8.94 -14.10
N LEU A 98 -6.18 -7.86 -13.78
CA LEU A 98 -5.61 -6.57 -13.37
C LEU A 98 -6.29 -6.11 -12.09
N ILE A 99 -5.51 -5.55 -11.17
CA ILE A 99 -5.99 -4.67 -10.11
C ILE A 99 -5.44 -3.28 -10.39
N SER A 100 -6.29 -2.28 -10.24
CA SER A 100 -5.92 -0.86 -10.33
C SER A 100 -6.27 -0.14 -9.04
N TYR A 101 -5.30 0.55 -8.48
CA TYR A 101 -5.42 1.45 -7.33
C TYR A 101 -5.27 2.88 -7.84
N GLN A 102 -6.33 3.67 -7.76
CA GLN A 102 -6.35 5.04 -8.26
C GLN A 102 -6.62 6.01 -7.12
N PRO A 103 -5.58 6.63 -6.55
CA PRO A 103 -5.70 7.58 -5.46
C PRO A 103 -6.32 8.90 -5.94
N ASN A 104 -6.90 9.63 -4.98
CA ASN A 104 -7.29 11.03 -5.15
C ASN A 104 -6.28 11.88 -4.38
N PHE A 105 -5.31 12.46 -5.08
CA PHE A 105 -4.26 13.25 -4.48
C PHE A 105 -4.79 14.61 -3.98
N PRO A 106 -4.56 14.99 -2.71
CA PRO A 106 -5.02 16.27 -2.18
C PRO A 106 -4.31 17.46 -2.81
N GLU A 107 -3.08 17.26 -3.25
CA GLU A 107 -2.25 18.28 -3.89
C GLU A 107 -1.28 17.65 -4.89
N GLU A 108 -0.79 18.43 -5.84
CA GLU A 108 0.30 18.04 -6.71
C GLU A 108 1.60 17.94 -5.90
N GLY A 109 2.39 16.91 -6.14
CA GLY A 109 3.66 16.75 -5.44
C GLY A 109 4.32 15.39 -5.63
N ARG A 110 5.40 15.20 -4.85
CA ARG A 110 6.15 13.95 -4.82
C ARG A 110 5.66 13.05 -3.71
N TYR A 111 5.26 11.85 -4.08
CA TYR A 111 4.76 10.83 -3.16
C TYR A 111 5.59 9.56 -3.24
N ALA A 112 5.92 9.02 -2.08
CA ALA A 112 6.49 7.69 -1.96
C ALA A 112 5.38 6.65 -2.14
N VAL A 113 5.59 5.71 -3.07
CA VAL A 113 4.63 4.66 -3.40
C VAL A 113 5.06 3.36 -2.74
N TYR A 114 4.14 2.77 -2.00
CA TYR A 114 4.28 1.47 -1.35
C TYR A 114 3.15 0.55 -1.82
N VAL A 115 3.41 -0.73 -1.82
CA VAL A 115 2.42 -1.78 -2.09
C VAL A 115 2.43 -2.81 -0.98
N SER A 116 1.27 -3.41 -0.72
CA SER A 116 1.14 -4.56 0.17
C SER A 116 0.65 -5.79 -0.59
N TYR A 117 1.00 -6.95 -0.10
CA TYR A 117 0.58 -8.25 -0.61
C TYR A 117 0.79 -9.33 0.45
N GLN A 118 0.23 -10.51 0.23
CA GLN A 118 0.48 -11.66 1.08
C GLN A 118 1.44 -12.65 0.42
N THR A 119 2.40 -13.17 1.21
CA THR A 119 3.19 -14.31 0.78
C THR A 119 2.41 -15.58 1.03
N VAL A 120 2.03 -16.27 -0.04
CA VAL A 120 1.29 -17.53 0.03
C VAL A 120 2.08 -18.66 -0.64
N LYS A 121 1.66 -19.90 -0.41
CA LYS A 121 2.25 -21.03 -1.12
C LYS A 121 2.12 -20.85 -2.62
N LYS A 122 3.23 -20.90 -3.34
CA LYS A 122 3.35 -20.66 -4.79
C LYS A 122 3.22 -19.19 -5.21
N SER A 123 3.44 -18.22 -4.33
CA SER A 123 3.64 -16.84 -4.77
C SER A 123 4.72 -16.73 -5.83
N VAL A 124 4.51 -15.89 -6.84
CA VAL A 124 5.50 -15.63 -7.88
C VAL A 124 6.62 -14.72 -7.37
N ASP A 125 7.77 -14.75 -8.02
CA ASP A 125 8.93 -13.89 -7.72
C ASP A 125 9.07 -12.69 -8.67
N ASP A 126 8.14 -12.53 -9.61
CA ASP A 126 8.16 -11.51 -10.66
C ASP A 126 6.81 -10.79 -10.85
N ALA A 127 6.04 -10.61 -9.77
CA ALA A 127 4.76 -9.88 -9.82
C ALA A 127 4.96 -8.49 -10.44
N SER A 128 4.13 -8.15 -11.44
CA SER A 128 4.33 -6.95 -12.24
C SER A 128 3.45 -5.81 -11.74
N TYR A 129 4.09 -4.86 -11.05
CA TYR A 129 3.49 -3.59 -10.67
C TYR A 129 3.88 -2.48 -11.65
N THR A 130 2.95 -1.65 -12.04
CA THR A 130 3.18 -0.46 -12.87
C THR A 130 2.65 0.77 -12.13
N VAL A 131 3.52 1.73 -11.87
CA VAL A 131 3.16 3.05 -11.36
C VAL A 131 2.99 3.99 -12.54
N TRP A 132 1.80 4.54 -12.69
CA TRP A 132 1.49 5.61 -13.62
C TRP A 132 1.59 6.95 -12.88
N HIS A 133 2.38 7.86 -13.40
CA HIS A 133 2.67 9.14 -12.77
C HIS A 133 2.81 10.23 -13.84
N LYS A 134 1.94 11.23 -13.80
CA LYS A 134 1.86 12.31 -14.79
C LYS A 134 1.88 11.83 -16.27
N GLY A 135 1.20 10.71 -16.54
CA GLY A 135 1.13 10.10 -17.88
C GLY A 135 2.33 9.23 -18.25
N GLU A 136 3.39 9.23 -17.48
CA GLU A 136 4.50 8.29 -17.61
C GLU A 136 4.23 7.01 -16.84
N LYS A 137 5.02 5.97 -17.08
CA LYS A 137 4.89 4.70 -16.36
C LYS A 137 6.25 4.10 -16.02
N THR A 138 6.33 3.58 -14.80
CA THR A 138 7.47 2.80 -14.33
C THR A 138 6.99 1.43 -13.87
N THR A 139 7.61 0.36 -14.38
CA THR A 139 7.22 -1.02 -14.06
C THR A 139 8.25 -1.69 -13.19
N PHE A 140 7.78 -2.39 -12.15
CA PHE A 140 8.58 -3.13 -11.18
C PHE A 140 8.26 -4.62 -11.22
N LYS A 141 9.26 -5.44 -10.95
CA LYS A 141 9.10 -6.85 -10.67
C LYS A 141 9.33 -7.09 -9.18
N VAL A 142 8.28 -7.50 -8.49
CA VAL A 142 8.30 -7.70 -7.05
C VAL A 142 8.28 -9.20 -6.74
N ASN A 143 9.23 -9.63 -5.92
CA ASN A 143 9.26 -10.99 -5.42
C ASN A 143 8.27 -11.16 -4.28
N GLN A 144 7.11 -11.77 -4.57
CA GLN A 144 6.06 -12.02 -3.59
C GLN A 144 6.26 -13.30 -2.75
N GLN A 145 7.36 -14.04 -2.97
CA GLN A 145 7.72 -15.21 -2.15
C GLN A 145 8.23 -14.80 -0.76
N MET A 146 8.49 -13.51 -0.56
CA MET A 146 8.97 -12.92 0.70
C MET A 146 8.40 -11.51 0.87
N GLY A 147 8.45 -10.97 2.08
CA GLY A 147 8.03 -9.59 2.36
C GLY A 147 6.52 -9.36 2.35
N GLY A 148 5.70 -10.41 2.38
CA GLY A 148 4.26 -10.27 2.51
C GLY A 148 3.81 -9.82 3.91
N GLY A 149 2.65 -9.17 4.01
CA GLY A 149 2.11 -8.66 5.26
C GLY A 149 2.85 -7.42 5.77
N THR A 150 3.37 -6.59 4.86
CA THR A 150 4.00 -5.30 5.18
C THR A 150 3.99 -4.38 3.95
N TRP A 151 4.40 -3.14 4.15
CA TRP A 151 4.59 -2.17 3.08
C TRP A 151 5.93 -2.37 2.36
N VAL A 152 5.87 -2.52 1.04
CA VAL A 152 7.04 -2.66 0.16
C VAL A 152 7.17 -1.41 -0.71
N TYR A 153 8.27 -0.69 -0.53
CA TYR A 153 8.56 0.55 -1.26
C TYR A 153 8.90 0.28 -2.74
N LEU A 154 8.23 0.96 -3.64
CA LEU A 154 8.51 0.91 -5.08
C LEU A 154 9.34 2.09 -5.58
N GLY A 155 9.12 3.27 -5.02
CA GLY A 155 9.80 4.49 -5.48
C GLY A 155 9.06 5.76 -5.06
N THR A 156 9.65 6.90 -5.42
CA THR A 156 9.02 8.22 -5.22
C THR A 156 8.81 8.87 -6.58
N PHE A 157 7.59 9.31 -6.85
CA PHE A 157 7.14 9.81 -8.15
C PHE A 157 6.37 11.12 -7.99
N ASP A 158 6.33 11.92 -9.05
CA ASP A 158 5.53 13.13 -9.13
C ASP A 158 4.11 12.80 -9.61
N PHE A 159 3.11 13.31 -8.90
CA PHE A 159 1.70 13.13 -9.24
C PHE A 159 0.97 14.46 -9.33
N ASP A 160 -0.03 14.53 -10.20
CA ASP A 160 -0.94 15.66 -10.27
C ASP A 160 -2.01 15.56 -9.18
N LYS A 161 -2.55 16.71 -8.79
CA LYS A 161 -3.71 16.78 -7.89
C LYS A 161 -4.93 16.10 -8.48
N GLY A 162 -5.70 15.44 -7.62
CA GLY A 162 -6.96 14.81 -7.98
C GLY A 162 -6.82 13.33 -8.35
N SER A 163 -7.90 12.76 -8.85
CA SER A 163 -7.96 11.37 -9.31
C SER A 163 -7.89 11.32 -10.83
N SER A 164 -6.98 10.53 -11.38
CA SER A 164 -6.75 10.42 -12.82
C SER A 164 -6.29 9.02 -13.20
N GLU A 165 -6.68 8.56 -14.39
CA GLU A 165 -6.16 7.32 -14.97
C GLU A 165 -4.65 7.39 -15.23
N TYR A 166 -4.06 8.57 -15.26
CA TYR A 166 -2.62 8.81 -15.43
C TYR A 166 -1.85 8.83 -14.11
N ASN A 167 -2.55 8.68 -12.98
CA ASN A 167 -1.99 8.66 -11.63
C ASN A 167 -2.54 7.45 -10.86
N ARG A 168 -1.98 6.26 -11.07
CA ARG A 168 -2.44 5.03 -10.45
C ARG A 168 -1.35 3.98 -10.31
N VAL A 169 -1.61 2.98 -9.52
CA VAL A 169 -0.78 1.76 -9.45
C VAL A 169 -1.59 0.60 -10.01
N GLU A 170 -0.99 -0.17 -10.89
CA GLU A 170 -1.57 -1.39 -11.46
C GLU A 170 -0.75 -2.62 -11.05
N LEU A 171 -1.45 -3.69 -10.71
CA LEU A 171 -0.89 -5.02 -10.56
C LEU A 171 -1.53 -5.95 -11.57
N THR A 172 -0.71 -6.68 -12.33
CA THR A 172 -1.22 -7.67 -13.28
C THR A 172 -0.94 -9.10 -12.79
N SER A 173 -1.79 -10.05 -13.18
CA SER A 173 -1.53 -11.47 -12.96
C SER A 173 -0.49 -12.07 -13.92
N GLN A 174 0.23 -11.24 -14.67
CA GLN A 174 1.30 -11.68 -15.56
C GLN A 174 2.54 -12.09 -14.79
N SER A 175 3.11 -13.24 -15.14
CA SER A 175 4.36 -13.75 -14.60
C SER A 175 5.02 -14.68 -15.61
N ALA A 176 6.35 -14.74 -15.62
CA ALA A 176 7.10 -15.75 -16.36
C ALA A 176 6.98 -17.13 -15.72
N HIS A 177 6.59 -17.17 -14.45
CA HIS A 177 6.51 -18.40 -13.65
C HIS A 177 5.07 -18.84 -13.43
N ARG A 178 4.91 -20.14 -13.11
CA ARG A 178 3.62 -20.67 -12.66
C ARG A 178 3.46 -20.37 -11.18
N GLY A 179 2.31 -19.84 -10.79
CA GLY A 179 2.07 -19.53 -9.39
C GLY A 179 0.84 -18.70 -9.18
N VAL A 180 0.91 -17.88 -8.15
CA VAL A 180 -0.15 -16.99 -7.68
C VAL A 180 0.43 -15.59 -7.51
N VAL A 181 -0.29 -14.59 -8.00
CA VAL A 181 -0.06 -13.17 -7.72
C VAL A 181 -1.05 -12.75 -6.64
N THR A 182 -0.58 -12.04 -5.64
CA THR A 182 -1.38 -11.55 -4.51
C THR A 182 -1.39 -10.03 -4.45
N ALA A 183 -2.43 -9.47 -3.86
CA ALA A 183 -2.66 -8.04 -3.69
C ALA A 183 -3.37 -7.76 -2.37
N ASP A 184 -3.12 -6.60 -1.80
CA ASP A 184 -3.71 -6.14 -0.55
C ASP A 184 -3.76 -4.61 -0.51
#